data_3336906768fedba32d33c5007a7f161b
#
_entry.id   3336906768fedba32d33c5007a7f161b
#
_cell.length_a   1.000
_cell.length_b   1.000
_cell.length_c   1.000
_cell.angle_alpha   90.00
_cell.angle_beta   90.00
_cell.angle_gamma   90.00
#
_symmetry.space_group_name_H-M   'P 1'
#
loop_
_entity.id
_entity.type
_entity.pdbx_description
1 polymer ?
#
loop_
_entity_poly.entity_id
_entity_poly.type
_entity_poly.pdbx_seq_one_letter_code
_entity_poly.pdbx_strand_id
1 'polypeptide(L)'
;MRIESIIGREVIDSRGFPTVEVDVSLECGGFGRTSVPSGASTGENEAIELRDGDKKRFGGKGVLKAVANVNEIIAPELLGWDASQQADIDAKLLELDGTKTKSNLGANAMLGVSLAVAKAAADALGLPLYRYIGGTNTVTLPVPMMNIINGGSHSDATIAFQEFMIRPVGATSFSEGLRMGAEIFHELKKVLSERNLSTAVGDEGGYAPALKGTEDALETILTAVKRAGYKPTQDITIALDCAASEFYEGGNYNYAKFEGDSGKVRTPSEQVDFLAELVDKYPIDSIEDGMDEADWEGWKILTDRLGDKVQLVGDDLFVTNVDFLKKGIEMGCANSILIKVNQIGTLTETLDAIEMAHRHGYTSVTSHRSGETEDSTIADIAVATNSGQIKTGSASRSDRMAKYNQLLRIEEQLGDRAVYGYKRVK
;
A
#
# COMPACT_ATOMS: atom_id res chain seq x y z
N MET A 1 11.48 6.58 -28.92
CA MET A 1 12.12 6.85 -27.60
C MET A 1 12.96 5.62 -27.22
N ARG A 2 14.11 5.43 -27.91
CA ARG A 2 14.91 4.21 -27.70
C ARG A 2 15.64 4.24 -26.38
N ILE A 3 15.66 3.10 -25.70
CA ILE A 3 16.42 2.90 -24.47
C ILE A 3 17.90 2.87 -24.80
N GLU A 4 18.67 3.82 -24.26
CA GLU A 4 20.13 3.95 -24.42
C GLU A 4 20.87 3.18 -23.32
N SER A 5 20.38 3.27 -22.08
CA SER A 5 21.00 2.56 -20.94
C SER A 5 20.00 2.20 -19.86
N ILE A 6 20.25 1.10 -19.18
CA ILE A 6 19.56 0.66 -17.95
C ILE A 6 20.66 0.32 -16.93
N ILE A 7 20.59 0.93 -15.76
CA ILE A 7 21.60 0.77 -14.70
C ILE A 7 20.89 0.47 -13.38
N GLY A 8 21.08 -0.73 -12.85
CA GLY A 8 20.65 -1.11 -11.52
C GLY A 8 21.73 -0.87 -10.47
N ARG A 9 21.34 -0.46 -9.27
CA ARG A 9 22.19 -0.33 -8.10
C ARG A 9 21.47 -0.72 -6.82
N GLU A 10 22.28 -0.99 -5.79
CA GLU A 10 21.78 -1.16 -4.43
C GLU A 10 21.75 0.19 -3.72
N VAL A 11 20.60 0.52 -3.10
CA VAL A 11 20.42 1.67 -2.21
C VAL A 11 19.84 1.19 -0.88
N ILE A 12 19.68 2.08 0.10
CA ILE A 12 19.19 1.74 1.44
C ILE A 12 17.77 2.29 1.62
N ASP A 13 16.86 1.45 2.09
CA ASP A 13 15.47 1.79 2.38
C ASP A 13 15.29 2.50 3.74
N SER A 14 14.06 2.90 4.07
CA SER A 14 13.70 3.60 5.31
C SER A 14 13.95 2.81 6.59
N ARG A 15 14.16 1.49 6.49
CA ARG A 15 14.49 0.60 7.60
C ARG A 15 15.99 0.31 7.72
N GLY A 16 16.82 0.86 6.82
CA GLY A 16 18.26 0.59 6.77
C GLY A 16 18.63 -0.72 6.08
N PHE A 17 17.71 -1.31 5.32
CA PHE A 17 17.99 -2.50 4.51
C PHE A 17 18.20 -2.14 3.04
N PRO A 18 19.01 -2.96 2.32
CA PRO A 18 19.19 -2.76 0.89
C PRO A 18 17.91 -2.95 0.09
N THR A 19 17.75 -2.14 -0.96
CA THR A 19 16.77 -2.31 -2.01
C THR A 19 17.35 -1.96 -3.38
N VAL A 20 16.64 -2.29 -4.46
CA VAL A 20 17.05 -2.04 -5.83
C VAL A 20 16.60 -0.65 -6.27
N GLU A 21 17.53 0.09 -6.90
CA GLU A 21 17.23 1.31 -7.66
C GLU A 21 17.66 1.13 -9.10
N VAL A 22 16.84 1.58 -10.04
CA VAL A 22 17.11 1.50 -11.49
C VAL A 22 17.01 2.86 -12.14
N ASP A 23 18.01 3.19 -12.94
CA ASP A 23 18.01 4.32 -13.87
C ASP A 23 17.79 3.83 -15.30
N VAL A 24 16.96 4.52 -16.05
CA VAL A 24 16.78 4.34 -17.50
C VAL A 24 17.03 5.67 -18.18
N SER A 25 17.92 5.68 -19.19
CA SER A 25 18.16 6.83 -20.06
C SER A 25 17.75 6.50 -21.49
N LEU A 26 17.18 7.47 -22.18
CA LEU A 26 16.75 7.35 -23.57
C LEU A 26 17.66 8.18 -24.49
N GLU A 27 17.88 7.72 -25.74
CA GLU A 27 18.65 8.43 -26.78
C GLU A 27 18.16 9.88 -27.01
N CYS A 28 16.90 10.17 -26.74
CA CYS A 28 16.31 11.51 -26.84
C CYS A 28 16.49 12.38 -25.60
N GLY A 29 17.22 11.91 -24.58
CA GLY A 29 17.48 12.62 -23.33
C GLY A 29 16.48 12.38 -22.20
N GLY A 30 15.40 11.62 -22.44
CA GLY A 30 14.45 11.25 -21.36
C GLY A 30 15.15 10.39 -20.31
N PHE A 31 14.77 10.60 -19.05
CA PHE A 31 15.35 9.92 -17.88
C PHE A 31 14.29 9.45 -16.89
N GLY A 32 14.46 8.24 -16.35
CA GLY A 32 13.62 7.71 -15.30
C GLY A 32 14.44 7.01 -14.23
N ARG A 33 14.12 7.27 -12.96
CA ARG A 33 14.69 6.60 -11.77
C ARG A 33 13.60 6.05 -10.90
N THR A 34 13.77 4.81 -10.44
CA THR A 34 12.85 4.17 -9.51
C THR A 34 13.61 3.39 -8.46
N SER A 35 13.24 3.59 -7.20
CA SER A 35 13.68 2.77 -6.08
C SER A 35 12.52 1.88 -5.64
N VAL A 36 12.76 0.58 -5.50
CA VAL A 36 11.72 -0.42 -5.25
C VAL A 36 11.41 -0.52 -3.75
N PRO A 37 10.13 -0.53 -3.34
CA PRO A 37 9.75 -0.75 -1.94
C PRO A 37 9.92 -2.23 -1.52
N SER A 38 9.97 -2.47 -0.20
CA SER A 38 10.19 -3.80 0.38
C SER A 38 9.26 -4.07 1.55
N GLY A 39 8.60 -5.24 1.59
CA GLY A 39 7.73 -5.65 2.68
C GLY A 39 8.48 -6.11 3.94
N ALA A 40 7.82 -5.99 5.11
CA ALA A 40 8.24 -6.65 6.36
C ALA A 40 7.48 -7.97 6.55
N SER A 41 6.15 -7.92 6.55
CA SER A 41 5.27 -9.06 6.38
C SER A 41 5.00 -9.27 4.90
N THR A 42 4.92 -10.50 4.44
CA THR A 42 4.65 -10.82 3.04
C THR A 42 3.63 -11.95 2.99
N GLY A 43 2.58 -11.79 2.18
CA GLY A 43 1.65 -12.87 1.87
C GLY A 43 2.37 -14.04 1.19
N GLU A 44 1.90 -15.25 1.43
CA GLU A 44 2.54 -16.48 0.89
C GLU A 44 2.60 -16.49 -0.65
N ASN A 45 1.69 -15.79 -1.29
CA ASN A 45 1.52 -15.78 -2.74
C ASN A 45 2.12 -14.55 -3.45
N GLU A 46 2.84 -13.69 -2.73
CA GLU A 46 3.53 -12.54 -3.35
C GLU A 46 4.63 -12.99 -4.32
N ALA A 47 4.87 -12.18 -5.35
CA ALA A 47 6.05 -12.32 -6.20
C ALA A 47 7.34 -12.14 -5.37
N ILE A 48 8.37 -12.91 -5.72
CA ILE A 48 9.57 -13.03 -4.90
C ILE A 48 10.45 -11.77 -4.99
N GLU A 49 10.69 -11.14 -3.86
CA GLU A 49 11.75 -10.18 -3.68
C GLU A 49 13.09 -10.94 -3.58
N LEU A 50 13.91 -10.85 -4.63
CA LEU A 50 15.18 -11.60 -4.66
C LEU A 50 16.20 -10.98 -3.72
N ARG A 51 16.64 -11.78 -2.74
CA ARG A 51 17.67 -11.45 -1.75
C ARG A 51 18.90 -12.33 -1.93
N ASP A 52 20.08 -11.80 -1.56
CA ASP A 52 21.36 -12.51 -1.76
C ASP A 52 21.51 -13.75 -0.88
N GLY A 53 20.93 -13.72 0.33
CA GLY A 53 21.04 -14.80 1.32
C GLY A 53 22.41 -14.89 2.02
N ASP A 54 23.38 -14.04 1.68
CA ASP A 54 24.69 -14.00 2.34
C ASP A 54 24.58 -13.37 3.73
N LYS A 55 24.62 -14.20 4.76
CA LYS A 55 24.50 -13.75 6.16
C LYS A 55 25.61 -12.80 6.61
N LYS A 56 26.75 -12.74 5.90
CA LYS A 56 27.85 -11.83 6.21
C LYS A 56 27.61 -10.40 5.73
N ARG A 57 26.60 -10.21 4.85
CA ARG A 57 26.27 -8.92 4.27
C ARG A 57 24.80 -8.62 4.53
N PHE A 58 24.50 -7.54 5.26
CA PHE A 58 23.13 -7.15 5.67
C PHE A 58 22.29 -8.30 6.25
N GLY A 59 22.92 -9.24 6.96
CA GLY A 59 22.21 -10.39 7.52
C GLY A 59 21.51 -11.30 6.50
N GLY A 60 21.92 -11.27 5.23
CA GLY A 60 21.34 -12.01 4.13
C GLY A 60 20.35 -11.21 3.27
N LYS A 61 20.09 -9.95 3.66
CA LYS A 61 19.09 -9.09 2.98
C LYS A 61 19.67 -8.23 1.83
N GLY A 62 20.93 -8.45 1.41
CA GLY A 62 21.51 -7.79 0.23
C GLY A 62 20.72 -8.06 -1.05
N VAL A 63 20.86 -7.20 -2.07
CA VAL A 63 20.15 -7.30 -3.35
C VAL A 63 21.07 -7.29 -4.57
N LEU A 64 22.36 -7.63 -4.40
CA LEU A 64 23.33 -7.62 -5.50
C LEU A 64 22.98 -8.61 -6.61
N LYS A 65 22.33 -9.74 -6.29
CA LYS A 65 21.82 -10.68 -7.31
C LYS A 65 20.76 -10.04 -8.19
N ALA A 66 19.81 -9.34 -7.59
CA ALA A 66 18.78 -8.61 -8.33
C ALA A 66 19.39 -7.47 -9.16
N VAL A 67 20.37 -6.75 -8.62
CA VAL A 67 21.16 -5.73 -9.35
C VAL A 67 21.91 -6.33 -10.53
N ALA A 68 22.55 -7.48 -10.35
CA ALA A 68 23.21 -8.19 -11.45
C ALA A 68 22.20 -8.61 -12.52
N ASN A 69 21.01 -9.11 -12.13
CA ASN A 69 19.95 -9.45 -13.08
C ASN A 69 19.50 -8.24 -13.91
N VAL A 70 19.40 -7.04 -13.29
CA VAL A 70 19.11 -5.81 -14.04
C VAL A 70 20.21 -5.51 -15.04
N ASN A 71 21.48 -5.52 -14.62
CA ASN A 71 22.60 -5.03 -15.42
C ASN A 71 23.06 -6.03 -16.49
N GLU A 72 23.01 -7.32 -16.20
CA GLU A 72 23.67 -8.37 -17.00
C GLU A 72 22.65 -9.19 -17.82
N ILE A 73 21.38 -9.23 -17.39
CA ILE A 73 20.32 -10.01 -18.07
C ILE A 73 19.29 -9.10 -18.72
N ILE A 74 18.64 -8.21 -17.94
CA ILE A 74 17.54 -7.39 -18.45
C ILE A 74 18.03 -6.28 -19.37
N ALA A 75 19.06 -5.52 -18.94
CA ALA A 75 19.54 -4.37 -19.70
C ALA A 75 19.96 -4.75 -21.13
N PRO A 76 20.79 -5.77 -21.38
CA PRO A 76 21.18 -6.15 -22.75
C PRO A 76 20.02 -6.50 -23.66
N GLU A 77 18.93 -7.08 -23.12
CA GLU A 77 17.76 -7.51 -23.88
C GLU A 77 16.84 -6.34 -24.26
N LEU A 78 16.85 -5.24 -23.51
CA LEU A 78 15.97 -4.09 -23.73
C LEU A 78 16.64 -2.89 -24.38
N LEU A 79 17.98 -2.88 -24.55
CA LEU A 79 18.68 -1.80 -25.26
C LEU A 79 18.11 -1.62 -26.69
N GLY A 80 17.84 -0.38 -27.06
CA GLY A 80 17.28 -0.01 -28.35
C GLY A 80 15.77 -0.20 -28.50
N TRP A 81 15.09 -0.78 -27.50
CA TRP A 81 13.62 -0.88 -27.49
C TRP A 81 12.97 0.49 -27.31
N ASP A 82 11.76 0.63 -27.79
CA ASP A 82 11.00 1.87 -27.61
C ASP A 82 10.34 1.89 -26.23
N ALA A 83 10.76 2.82 -25.38
CA ALA A 83 10.26 2.97 -24.00
C ALA A 83 8.75 3.28 -23.94
N SER A 84 8.11 3.69 -25.00
CA SER A 84 6.65 3.89 -25.04
C SER A 84 5.84 2.59 -25.10
N GLN A 85 6.50 1.48 -25.40
CA GLN A 85 5.86 0.15 -25.52
C GLN A 85 5.89 -0.58 -24.17
N GLN A 86 5.30 0.03 -23.13
CA GLN A 86 5.34 -0.49 -21.74
C GLN A 86 4.90 -1.95 -21.64
N ALA A 87 3.76 -2.30 -22.27
CA ALA A 87 3.22 -3.65 -22.19
C ALA A 87 4.16 -4.70 -22.83
N ASP A 88 4.82 -4.36 -23.94
CA ASP A 88 5.77 -5.26 -24.60
C ASP A 88 7.04 -5.42 -23.75
N ILE A 89 7.51 -4.34 -23.12
CA ILE A 89 8.66 -4.36 -22.22
C ILE A 89 8.35 -5.25 -20.99
N ASP A 90 7.20 -5.05 -20.36
CA ASP A 90 6.78 -5.86 -19.21
C ASP A 90 6.58 -7.33 -19.59
N ALA A 91 6.01 -7.61 -20.77
CA ALA A 91 5.90 -8.96 -21.32
C ALA A 91 7.29 -9.61 -21.52
N LYS A 92 8.28 -8.83 -22.00
CA LYS A 92 9.66 -9.32 -22.14
C LYS A 92 10.31 -9.61 -20.80
N LEU A 93 10.05 -8.79 -19.78
CA LEU A 93 10.52 -9.07 -18.41
C LEU A 93 9.95 -10.39 -17.87
N LEU A 94 8.66 -10.64 -18.09
CA LEU A 94 7.99 -11.89 -17.70
C LEU A 94 8.55 -13.10 -18.46
N GLU A 95 8.83 -12.95 -19.77
CA GLU A 95 9.47 -13.99 -20.60
C GLU A 95 10.87 -14.34 -20.08
N LEU A 96 11.68 -13.32 -19.74
CA LEU A 96 13.04 -13.51 -19.25
C LEU A 96 13.08 -14.21 -17.88
N ASP A 97 12.15 -13.90 -16.99
CA ASP A 97 12.02 -14.62 -15.71
C ASP A 97 11.49 -16.04 -15.91
N GLY A 98 10.44 -16.22 -16.68
CA GLY A 98 9.84 -17.50 -17.04
C GLY A 98 9.13 -18.25 -15.89
N THR A 99 8.98 -17.64 -14.70
CA THR A 99 8.30 -18.24 -13.55
C THR A 99 7.08 -17.43 -13.13
N LYS A 100 6.09 -18.07 -12.52
CA LYS A 100 4.90 -17.37 -12.02
C LYS A 100 5.21 -16.41 -10.85
N THR A 101 6.20 -16.75 -10.04
CA THR A 101 6.55 -16.03 -8.81
C THR A 101 7.72 -15.06 -9.01
N LYS A 102 8.20 -14.85 -10.23
CA LYS A 102 9.37 -14.01 -10.55
C LYS A 102 10.64 -14.44 -9.79
N SER A 103 10.81 -15.76 -9.60
CA SER A 103 11.87 -16.31 -8.74
C SER A 103 13.25 -16.31 -9.38
N ASN A 104 13.36 -16.17 -10.70
CA ASN A 104 14.65 -16.17 -11.39
C ASN A 104 15.31 -14.78 -11.41
N LEU A 105 14.57 -13.74 -11.83
CA LEU A 105 15.09 -12.37 -11.88
C LEU A 105 14.84 -11.61 -10.57
N GLY A 106 13.73 -11.90 -9.92
CA GLY A 106 13.22 -11.16 -8.77
C GLY A 106 12.22 -10.06 -9.16
N ALA A 107 11.08 -10.02 -8.48
CA ALA A 107 10.08 -8.96 -8.68
C ALA A 107 10.67 -7.56 -8.47
N ASN A 108 11.63 -7.41 -7.55
CA ASN A 108 12.33 -6.16 -7.30
C ASN A 108 13.18 -5.70 -8.51
N ALA A 109 13.90 -6.60 -9.17
CA ALA A 109 14.66 -6.26 -10.39
C ALA A 109 13.72 -5.86 -11.53
N MET A 110 12.66 -6.64 -11.75
CA MET A 110 11.70 -6.40 -12.83
C MET A 110 10.93 -5.10 -12.61
N LEU A 111 10.40 -4.86 -11.42
CA LEU A 111 9.66 -3.64 -11.09
C LEU A 111 10.50 -2.38 -11.23
N GLY A 112 11.76 -2.43 -10.77
CA GLY A 112 12.70 -1.32 -10.91
C GLY A 112 12.82 -0.87 -12.37
N VAL A 113 13.01 -1.83 -13.29
CA VAL A 113 13.09 -1.54 -14.73
C VAL A 113 11.76 -1.06 -15.29
N SER A 114 10.66 -1.76 -15.01
CA SER A 114 9.32 -1.44 -15.51
C SER A 114 8.91 -0.01 -15.19
N LEU A 115 9.06 0.42 -13.93
CA LEU A 115 8.69 1.77 -13.51
C LEU A 115 9.68 2.84 -13.99
N ALA A 116 10.98 2.54 -14.04
CA ALA A 116 11.98 3.49 -14.55
C ALA A 116 11.79 3.77 -16.04
N VAL A 117 11.40 2.75 -16.84
CA VAL A 117 11.04 2.91 -18.24
C VAL A 117 9.83 3.83 -18.41
N ALA A 118 8.76 3.61 -17.64
CA ALA A 118 7.58 4.47 -17.69
C ALA A 118 7.91 5.93 -17.35
N LYS A 119 8.76 6.16 -16.35
CA LYS A 119 9.23 7.51 -15.99
C LYS A 119 10.06 8.15 -17.10
N ALA A 120 10.99 7.40 -17.69
CA ALA A 120 11.82 7.89 -18.80
C ALA A 120 10.97 8.27 -20.03
N ALA A 121 9.96 7.47 -20.35
CA ALA A 121 9.03 7.76 -21.41
C ALA A 121 8.16 9.01 -21.12
N ALA A 122 7.66 9.14 -19.90
CA ALA A 122 6.91 10.31 -19.47
C ALA A 122 7.77 11.59 -19.55
N ASP A 123 9.01 11.54 -19.08
CA ASP A 123 9.96 12.65 -19.15
C ASP A 123 10.27 13.06 -20.60
N ALA A 124 10.54 12.09 -21.47
CA ALA A 124 10.77 12.34 -22.90
C ALA A 124 9.59 13.01 -23.60
N LEU A 125 8.36 12.75 -23.15
CA LEU A 125 7.15 13.37 -23.66
C LEU A 125 6.80 14.72 -22.97
N GLY A 126 7.54 15.11 -21.94
CA GLY A 126 7.24 16.30 -21.15
C GLY A 126 5.93 16.17 -20.38
N LEU A 127 5.52 14.95 -20.03
CA LEU A 127 4.28 14.66 -19.30
C LEU A 127 4.59 14.28 -17.84
N PRO A 128 3.78 14.74 -16.86
CA PRO A 128 3.80 14.17 -15.53
C PRO A 128 3.47 12.67 -15.58
N LEU A 129 4.08 11.87 -14.72
CA LEU A 129 3.92 10.40 -14.77
C LEU A 129 2.45 9.97 -14.64
N TYR A 130 1.66 10.57 -13.73
CA TYR A 130 0.25 10.23 -13.58
C TYR A 130 -0.55 10.43 -14.89
N ARG A 131 -0.18 11.45 -15.68
CA ARG A 131 -0.84 11.75 -16.96
C ARG A 131 -0.36 10.84 -18.08
N TYR A 132 0.92 10.46 -18.06
CA TYR A 132 1.46 9.48 -19.01
C TYR A 132 0.77 8.12 -18.84
N ILE A 133 0.64 7.64 -17.59
CA ILE A 133 0.02 6.35 -17.30
C ILE A 133 -1.50 6.39 -17.53
N GLY A 134 -2.20 7.39 -17.02
CA GLY A 134 -3.67 7.40 -16.95
C GLY A 134 -4.38 8.21 -18.02
N GLY A 135 -3.63 8.97 -18.84
CA GLY A 135 -4.21 9.75 -19.94
C GLY A 135 -4.84 11.08 -19.52
N THR A 136 -5.83 11.54 -20.28
CA THR A 136 -6.35 12.91 -20.17
C THR A 136 -7.36 13.12 -19.05
N ASN A 137 -7.99 12.06 -18.53
CA ASN A 137 -9.05 12.13 -17.51
C ASN A 137 -8.57 11.72 -16.11
N THR A 138 -7.32 11.94 -15.80
CA THR A 138 -6.71 11.66 -14.48
C THR A 138 -6.80 12.90 -13.61
N VAL A 139 -7.86 13.03 -12.83
CA VAL A 139 -8.19 14.23 -12.05
C VAL A 139 -8.51 13.95 -10.57
N THR A 140 -8.53 12.68 -10.17
CA THR A 140 -8.96 12.29 -8.83
C THR A 140 -7.76 12.19 -7.88
N LEU A 141 -7.71 13.11 -6.90
CA LEU A 141 -6.79 13.04 -5.76
C LEU A 141 -7.32 12.05 -4.75
N PRO A 142 -6.47 11.12 -4.26
CA PRO A 142 -6.93 10.08 -3.33
C PRO A 142 -7.19 10.63 -1.92
N VAL A 143 -8.20 10.07 -1.23
CA VAL A 143 -8.34 10.19 0.23
C VAL A 143 -7.21 9.38 0.88
N PRO A 144 -6.35 10.00 1.70
CA PRO A 144 -5.31 9.26 2.40
C PRO A 144 -5.90 8.42 3.54
N MET A 145 -5.45 7.17 3.64
CA MET A 145 -5.63 6.29 4.79
C MET A 145 -4.34 6.37 5.61
N MET A 146 -4.36 7.21 6.67
CA MET A 146 -3.14 7.59 7.40
C MET A 146 -2.99 6.73 8.64
N ASN A 147 -2.02 5.82 8.66
CA ASN A 147 -1.73 4.95 9.79
C ASN A 147 -1.17 5.76 10.96
N ILE A 148 -1.96 6.04 12.00
CA ILE A 148 -1.56 6.90 13.14
C ILE A 148 -1.30 6.13 14.43
N ILE A 149 -1.79 4.87 14.55
CA ILE A 149 -1.45 3.94 15.64
C ILE A 149 -1.13 2.57 15.04
N ASN A 150 0.00 2.00 15.47
CA ASN A 150 0.45 0.66 15.10
C ASN A 150 0.19 -0.34 16.24
N GLY A 151 -0.17 -1.56 15.86
CA GLY A 151 -0.24 -2.73 16.72
C GLY A 151 0.32 -3.97 16.01
N GLY A 152 -0.15 -5.16 16.35
CA GLY A 152 0.27 -6.42 15.74
C GLY A 152 1.79 -6.56 15.63
N SER A 153 2.27 -7.04 14.52
CA SER A 153 3.70 -7.21 14.23
C SER A 153 4.45 -5.87 14.04
N HIS A 154 3.77 -4.74 13.94
CA HIS A 154 4.35 -3.40 13.80
C HIS A 154 4.62 -2.69 15.14
N SER A 155 4.33 -3.32 16.27
CA SER A 155 4.46 -2.73 17.61
C SER A 155 4.66 -3.80 18.67
N ASP A 156 5.30 -3.42 19.80
CA ASP A 156 5.34 -4.22 21.03
C ASP A 156 4.08 -4.06 21.89
N ALA A 157 3.05 -3.37 21.37
CA ALA A 157 1.79 -3.16 22.09
C ALA A 157 0.95 -4.44 22.13
N THR A 158 0.13 -4.57 23.20
CA THR A 158 -0.82 -5.68 23.37
C THR A 158 -2.10 -5.43 22.56
N ILE A 159 -1.97 -5.28 21.25
CA ILE A 159 -3.05 -5.05 20.28
C ILE A 159 -2.85 -6.02 19.12
N ALA A 160 -3.87 -6.79 18.75
CA ALA A 160 -3.77 -7.77 17.68
C ALA A 160 -3.79 -7.12 16.28
N PHE A 161 -4.61 -6.09 16.06
CA PHE A 161 -4.70 -5.41 14.76
C PHE A 161 -3.44 -4.59 14.48
N GLN A 162 -2.99 -4.65 13.23
CA GLN A 162 -1.70 -4.10 12.81
C GLN A 162 -1.72 -2.58 12.64
N GLU A 163 -2.81 -2.02 12.05
CA GLU A 163 -2.88 -0.59 11.77
C GLU A 163 -4.25 0.01 12.05
N PHE A 164 -4.22 1.21 12.63
CA PHE A 164 -5.38 2.06 12.85
C PHE A 164 -5.18 3.36 12.08
N MET A 165 -5.99 3.54 11.05
CA MET A 165 -5.86 4.64 10.10
C MET A 165 -7.02 5.62 10.24
N ILE A 166 -6.72 6.92 10.06
CA ILE A 166 -7.75 7.94 9.85
C ILE A 166 -7.91 8.24 8.37
N ARG A 167 -9.14 8.56 7.97
CA ARG A 167 -9.52 8.94 6.61
C ARG A 167 -10.24 10.28 6.65
N PRO A 168 -9.67 11.39 6.13
CA PRO A 168 -10.29 12.71 6.13
C PRO A 168 -11.32 12.84 4.99
N VAL A 169 -12.43 12.11 5.11
CA VAL A 169 -13.47 12.01 4.07
C VAL A 169 -14.32 13.27 3.93
N GLY A 170 -14.35 14.12 4.95
CA GLY A 170 -15.07 15.41 4.94
C GLY A 170 -14.31 16.55 4.29
N ALA A 171 -13.03 16.37 3.94
CA ALA A 171 -12.23 17.39 3.26
C ALA A 171 -12.76 17.66 1.84
N THR A 172 -12.53 18.87 1.36
CA THR A 172 -12.94 19.33 0.01
C THR A 172 -11.80 19.28 -1.00
N SER A 173 -10.55 19.11 -0.52
CA SER A 173 -9.33 19.04 -1.31
C SER A 173 -8.33 18.08 -0.66
N PHE A 174 -7.34 17.63 -1.43
CA PHE A 174 -6.28 16.79 -0.86
C PHE A 174 -5.44 17.54 0.17
N SER A 175 -5.09 18.80 -0.11
CA SER A 175 -4.35 19.66 0.81
C SER A 175 -5.08 19.87 2.15
N GLU A 176 -6.41 20.05 2.11
CA GLU A 176 -7.23 20.11 3.33
C GLU A 176 -7.21 18.76 4.07
N GLY A 177 -7.41 17.63 3.38
CA GLY A 177 -7.37 16.31 3.98
C GLY A 177 -6.03 16.00 4.65
N LEU A 178 -4.91 16.34 4.00
CA LEU A 178 -3.58 16.19 4.58
C LEU A 178 -3.39 17.05 5.82
N ARG A 179 -3.86 18.32 5.79
CA ARG A 179 -3.83 19.23 6.96
C ARG A 179 -4.61 18.63 8.14
N MET A 180 -5.85 18.16 7.90
CA MET A 180 -6.68 17.52 8.93
C MET A 180 -5.95 16.33 9.56
N GLY A 181 -5.36 15.47 8.74
CA GLY A 181 -4.58 14.32 9.22
C GLY A 181 -3.37 14.73 10.06
N ALA A 182 -2.61 15.72 9.63
CA ALA A 182 -1.46 16.23 10.37
C ALA A 182 -1.86 16.86 11.72
N GLU A 183 -2.94 17.65 11.76
CA GLU A 183 -3.45 18.26 12.99
C GLU A 183 -3.90 17.18 13.99
N ILE A 184 -4.61 16.14 13.53
CA ILE A 184 -5.02 15.01 14.36
C ILE A 184 -3.79 14.23 14.88
N PHE A 185 -2.80 13.99 14.02
CA PHE A 185 -1.55 13.33 14.40
C PHE A 185 -0.83 14.07 15.54
N HIS A 186 -0.79 15.41 15.48
CA HIS A 186 -0.20 16.22 16.56
C HIS A 186 -1.04 16.24 17.83
N GLU A 187 -2.38 16.26 17.74
CA GLU A 187 -3.25 16.12 18.92
C GLU A 187 -3.14 14.73 19.54
N LEU A 188 -3.02 13.66 18.73
CA LEU A 188 -2.80 12.32 19.23
C LEU A 188 -1.52 12.22 20.07
N LYS A 189 -0.44 12.89 19.65
CA LYS A 189 0.79 12.99 20.45
C LYS A 189 0.54 13.55 21.84
N LYS A 190 -0.29 14.60 21.96
CA LYS A 190 -0.64 15.20 23.25
C LYS A 190 -1.47 14.24 24.09
N VAL A 191 -2.48 13.59 23.50
CA VAL A 191 -3.32 12.59 24.18
C VAL A 191 -2.47 11.45 24.75
N LEU A 192 -1.53 10.92 23.97
CA LEU A 192 -0.62 9.85 24.40
C LEU A 192 0.30 10.34 25.52
N SER A 193 0.88 11.53 25.41
CA SER A 193 1.76 12.11 26.43
C SER A 193 1.05 12.33 27.76
N GLU A 194 -0.20 12.81 27.75
CA GLU A 194 -1.03 12.99 28.94
C GLU A 194 -1.34 11.66 29.66
N ARG A 195 -1.39 10.58 28.90
CA ARG A 195 -1.55 9.20 29.42
C ARG A 195 -0.23 8.54 29.82
N ASN A 196 0.90 9.24 29.73
CA ASN A 196 2.25 8.72 29.93
C ASN A 196 2.60 7.53 29.02
N LEU A 197 2.08 7.54 27.78
CA LEU A 197 2.33 6.53 26.75
C LEU A 197 3.43 6.99 25.80
N SER A 198 4.09 6.03 25.16
CA SER A 198 5.12 6.31 24.16
C SER A 198 4.58 7.13 22.98
N THR A 199 5.37 8.10 22.54
CA THR A 199 5.15 8.87 21.30
C THR A 199 6.24 8.59 20.26
N ALA A 200 6.99 7.49 20.42
CA ALA A 200 7.86 6.96 19.40
C ALA A 200 7.04 6.46 18.22
N VAL A 201 7.57 6.60 17.01
CA VAL A 201 6.90 6.18 15.78
C VAL A 201 7.51 4.89 15.25
N GLY A 202 6.66 4.05 14.66
CA GLY A 202 7.07 2.83 13.96
C GLY A 202 7.57 3.10 12.54
N ASP A 203 7.79 2.04 11.79
CA ASP A 203 8.34 2.08 10.42
C ASP A 203 7.50 2.90 9.45
N GLU A 204 6.21 2.96 9.65
CA GLU A 204 5.26 3.70 8.80
C GLU A 204 4.90 5.09 9.32
N GLY A 205 5.57 5.54 10.38
CA GLY A 205 5.44 6.90 10.92
C GLY A 205 4.29 7.10 11.91
N GLY A 206 3.43 6.11 12.15
CA GLY A 206 2.40 6.12 13.19
C GLY A 206 3.00 5.84 14.58
N TYR A 207 2.31 6.26 15.65
CA TYR A 207 2.74 5.99 17.02
C TYR A 207 2.60 4.49 17.35
N ALA A 208 3.46 4.01 18.27
CA ALA A 208 3.44 2.64 18.78
C ALA A 208 3.30 2.64 20.32
N PRO A 209 2.15 3.10 20.87
CA PRO A 209 1.92 3.17 22.31
C PRO A 209 1.46 1.81 22.87
N ALA A 210 1.83 1.51 24.12
CA ALA A 210 1.32 0.35 24.85
C ALA A 210 -0.14 0.57 25.31
N LEU A 211 -1.08 0.48 24.37
CA LEU A 211 -2.53 0.54 24.62
C LEU A 211 -3.08 -0.82 25.04
N LYS A 212 -4.29 -0.83 25.59
CA LYS A 212 -4.90 -2.01 26.23
C LYS A 212 -5.73 -2.90 25.26
N GLY A 213 -5.59 -2.69 23.95
CA GLY A 213 -6.31 -3.44 22.93
C GLY A 213 -6.98 -2.54 21.91
N THR A 214 -7.71 -3.16 20.99
CA THR A 214 -8.34 -2.52 19.83
C THR A 214 -9.25 -1.33 20.20
N GLU A 215 -10.14 -1.51 21.18
CA GLU A 215 -11.08 -0.44 21.56
C GLU A 215 -10.37 0.76 22.21
N ASP A 216 -9.32 0.52 23.03
CA ASP A 216 -8.54 1.62 23.61
C ASP A 216 -7.80 2.42 22.53
N ALA A 217 -7.35 1.78 21.48
CA ALA A 217 -6.78 2.45 20.29
C ALA A 217 -7.81 3.34 19.60
N LEU A 218 -8.99 2.79 19.31
CA LEU A 218 -10.08 3.53 18.65
C LEU A 218 -10.55 4.74 19.46
N GLU A 219 -10.77 4.57 20.77
CA GLU A 219 -11.17 5.67 21.68
C GLU A 219 -10.08 6.75 21.79
N THR A 220 -8.81 6.35 21.79
CA THR A 220 -7.66 7.27 21.81
C THR A 220 -7.63 8.12 20.53
N ILE A 221 -7.81 7.51 19.37
CA ILE A 221 -7.90 8.20 18.08
C ILE A 221 -9.09 9.16 18.06
N LEU A 222 -10.27 8.72 18.45
CA LEU A 222 -11.48 9.55 18.46
C LEU A 222 -11.36 10.74 19.43
N THR A 223 -10.62 10.57 20.52
CA THR A 223 -10.28 11.67 21.43
C THR A 223 -9.41 12.71 20.73
N ALA A 224 -8.39 12.28 20.00
CA ALA A 224 -7.54 13.19 19.22
C ALA A 224 -8.31 13.90 18.10
N VAL A 225 -9.18 13.19 17.37
CA VAL A 225 -10.04 13.75 16.32
C VAL A 225 -10.90 14.89 16.88
N LYS A 226 -11.60 14.64 18.01
CA LYS A 226 -12.46 15.64 18.67
C LYS A 226 -11.66 16.84 19.19
N ARG A 227 -10.48 16.61 19.78
CA ARG A 227 -9.60 17.69 20.25
C ARG A 227 -9.05 18.55 19.12
N ALA A 228 -8.79 17.96 17.96
CA ALA A 228 -8.40 18.69 16.75
C ALA A 228 -9.57 19.52 16.15
N GLY A 229 -10.78 19.40 16.69
CA GLY A 229 -11.96 20.15 16.25
C GLY A 229 -12.77 19.47 15.15
N TYR A 230 -12.46 18.21 14.82
CA TYR A 230 -13.14 17.46 13.76
C TYR A 230 -14.23 16.53 14.33
N LYS A 231 -15.22 16.27 13.50
CA LYS A 231 -16.37 15.40 13.84
C LYS A 231 -16.16 13.99 13.31
N PRO A 232 -16.12 12.98 14.19
CA PRO A 232 -16.16 11.58 13.73
C PRO A 232 -17.35 11.34 12.80
N THR A 233 -17.18 10.44 11.84
CA THR A 233 -18.13 10.08 10.78
C THR A 233 -18.32 11.15 9.70
N GLN A 234 -18.44 12.42 10.07
CA GLN A 234 -18.67 13.50 9.12
C GLN A 234 -17.38 13.96 8.44
N ASP A 235 -16.35 14.25 9.24
CA ASP A 235 -15.08 14.79 8.75
C ASP A 235 -14.04 13.69 8.64
N ILE A 236 -14.02 12.77 9.62
CA ILE A 236 -13.04 11.69 9.74
C ILE A 236 -13.77 10.37 9.94
N THR A 237 -13.38 9.37 9.15
CA THR A 237 -13.67 7.96 9.39
C THR A 237 -12.41 7.20 9.76
N ILE A 238 -12.57 5.95 10.20
CA ILE A 238 -11.46 5.06 10.58
C ILE A 238 -11.38 3.91 9.58
N ALA A 239 -10.16 3.57 9.18
CA ALA A 239 -9.86 2.32 8.51
C ALA A 239 -8.99 1.44 9.41
N LEU A 240 -9.22 0.14 9.35
CA LEU A 240 -8.43 -0.86 10.06
C LEU A 240 -7.65 -1.71 9.05
N ASP A 241 -6.43 -2.08 9.41
CA ASP A 241 -5.75 -3.23 8.85
C ASP A 241 -5.59 -4.26 9.97
N CYS A 242 -6.32 -5.35 9.88
CA CYS A 242 -6.30 -6.39 10.89
C CYS A 242 -5.09 -7.31 10.75
N ALA A 243 -4.56 -7.49 9.54
CA ALA A 243 -3.53 -8.48 9.21
C ALA A 243 -3.83 -9.84 9.86
N ALA A 244 -5.07 -10.34 9.67
CA ALA A 244 -5.60 -11.44 10.47
C ALA A 244 -4.85 -12.75 10.28
N SER A 245 -4.13 -12.93 9.20
CA SER A 245 -3.24 -14.08 8.96
C SER A 245 -2.14 -14.18 10.03
N GLU A 246 -1.71 -13.06 10.60
CA GLU A 246 -0.69 -13.04 11.66
C GLU A 246 -1.12 -13.74 12.95
N PHE A 247 -2.43 -13.84 13.24
CA PHE A 247 -2.97 -14.50 14.42
C PHE A 247 -3.97 -15.62 14.11
N TYR A 248 -4.03 -16.07 12.84
CA TYR A 248 -4.79 -17.25 12.45
C TYR A 248 -3.99 -18.51 12.72
N GLU A 249 -4.57 -19.44 13.49
CA GLU A 249 -3.92 -20.68 13.87
C GLU A 249 -4.95 -21.78 14.09
N GLY A 250 -4.74 -22.95 13.46
CA GLY A 250 -5.59 -24.11 13.65
C GLY A 250 -7.07 -23.89 13.31
N GLY A 251 -7.36 -23.04 12.33
CA GLY A 251 -8.73 -22.71 11.91
C GLY A 251 -9.43 -21.66 12.76
N ASN A 252 -8.72 -20.98 13.68
CA ASN A 252 -9.26 -19.96 14.57
C ASN A 252 -8.36 -18.73 14.62
N TYR A 253 -8.95 -17.60 15.02
CA TYR A 253 -8.26 -16.32 15.20
C TYR A 253 -7.84 -16.16 16.66
N ASN A 254 -6.55 -16.36 16.92
CA ASN A 254 -5.97 -16.40 18.28
C ASN A 254 -5.37 -15.04 18.67
N TYR A 255 -6.18 -14.17 19.27
CA TYR A 255 -5.74 -12.86 19.72
C TYR A 255 -4.71 -12.90 20.88
N ALA A 256 -4.65 -14.03 21.63
CA ALA A 256 -3.69 -14.17 22.71
C ALA A 256 -2.22 -14.11 22.22
N LYS A 257 -1.97 -14.33 20.95
CA LYS A 257 -0.65 -14.16 20.34
C LYS A 257 -0.07 -12.75 20.55
N PHE A 258 -0.91 -11.73 20.53
CA PHE A 258 -0.54 -10.33 20.75
C PHE A 258 -1.05 -9.75 22.06
N GLU A 259 -2.24 -10.16 22.52
CA GLU A 259 -2.92 -9.60 23.67
C GLU A 259 -2.66 -10.39 24.97
N GLY A 260 -1.86 -11.48 24.91
CA GLY A 260 -1.55 -12.33 26.05
C GLY A 260 -2.81 -12.93 26.68
N ASP A 261 -2.85 -13.00 28.03
CA ASP A 261 -3.95 -13.64 28.77
C ASP A 261 -5.33 -12.98 28.56
N SER A 262 -5.38 -11.75 28.04
CA SER A 262 -6.63 -11.05 27.73
C SER A 262 -7.20 -11.39 26.37
N GLY A 263 -6.35 -11.92 25.47
CA GLY A 263 -6.72 -12.26 24.09
C GLY A 263 -7.66 -13.46 24.02
N LYS A 264 -8.70 -13.33 23.21
CA LYS A 264 -9.68 -14.39 22.95
C LYS A 264 -9.28 -15.20 21.73
N VAL A 265 -9.63 -16.49 21.72
CA VAL A 265 -9.63 -17.30 20.51
C VAL A 265 -11.04 -17.25 19.91
N ARG A 266 -11.14 -16.92 18.63
CA ARG A 266 -12.42 -16.80 17.91
C ARG A 266 -12.45 -17.75 16.73
N THR A 267 -13.59 -18.40 16.52
CA THR A 267 -13.92 -19.06 15.26
C THR A 267 -14.09 -18.03 14.15
N PRO A 268 -14.08 -18.40 12.85
CA PRO A 268 -14.34 -17.47 11.76
C PRO A 268 -15.64 -16.68 11.91
N SER A 269 -16.73 -17.32 12.36
CA SER A 269 -18.00 -16.63 12.61
C SER A 269 -17.92 -15.62 13.75
N GLU A 270 -17.26 -15.97 14.85
CA GLU A 270 -17.06 -15.05 15.99
C GLU A 270 -16.12 -13.90 15.65
N GLN A 271 -15.16 -14.12 14.74
CA GLN A 271 -14.32 -13.05 14.18
C GLN A 271 -15.16 -12.04 13.40
N VAL A 272 -16.05 -12.52 12.54
CA VAL A 272 -16.97 -11.67 11.78
C VAL A 272 -17.91 -10.91 12.71
N ASP A 273 -18.48 -11.55 13.74
CA ASP A 273 -19.33 -10.89 14.72
C ASP A 273 -18.58 -9.79 15.47
N PHE A 274 -17.33 -10.02 15.88
CA PHE A 274 -16.49 -9.02 16.54
C PHE A 274 -16.21 -7.81 15.63
N LEU A 275 -15.88 -8.04 14.36
CA LEU A 275 -15.70 -6.95 13.40
C LEU A 275 -17.00 -6.16 13.18
N ALA A 276 -18.15 -6.85 13.14
CA ALA A 276 -19.45 -6.21 13.01
C ALA A 276 -19.78 -5.34 14.24
N GLU A 277 -19.49 -5.81 15.47
CA GLU A 277 -19.65 -5.02 16.69
C GLU A 277 -18.79 -3.73 16.66
N LEU A 278 -17.54 -3.81 16.18
CA LEU A 278 -16.67 -2.64 16.02
C LEU A 278 -17.24 -1.64 15.01
N VAL A 279 -17.74 -2.12 13.85
CA VAL A 279 -18.35 -1.26 12.81
C VAL A 279 -19.62 -0.58 13.33
N ASP A 280 -20.44 -1.28 14.12
CA ASP A 280 -21.67 -0.70 14.68
C ASP A 280 -21.37 0.34 15.79
N LYS A 281 -20.22 0.22 16.48
CA LYS A 281 -19.84 1.09 17.60
C LYS A 281 -19.00 2.29 17.20
N TYR A 282 -18.15 2.16 16.19
CA TYR A 282 -17.14 3.15 15.79
C TYR A 282 -17.35 3.59 14.32
N PRO A 283 -16.85 4.78 13.93
CA PRO A 283 -16.99 5.29 12.56
C PRO A 283 -16.01 4.60 11.59
N ILE A 284 -16.02 3.26 11.59
CA ILE A 284 -15.20 2.44 10.70
C ILE A 284 -15.90 2.32 9.35
N ASP A 285 -15.20 2.67 8.26
CA ASP A 285 -15.71 2.56 6.90
C ASP A 285 -14.85 1.69 5.97
N SER A 286 -13.72 1.16 6.50
CA SER A 286 -12.85 0.23 5.76
C SER A 286 -12.16 -0.75 6.69
N ILE A 287 -12.11 -2.03 6.31
CA ILE A 287 -11.39 -3.11 7.00
C ILE A 287 -10.54 -3.84 5.96
N GLU A 288 -9.23 -3.87 6.18
CA GLU A 288 -8.26 -4.63 5.40
C GLU A 288 -7.92 -5.91 6.16
N ASP A 289 -7.84 -7.03 5.41
CA ASP A 289 -7.47 -8.36 5.86
C ASP A 289 -8.11 -8.76 7.21
N GLY A 290 -9.44 -8.60 7.27
CA GLY A 290 -10.23 -8.97 8.45
C GLY A 290 -10.29 -10.48 8.72
N MET A 291 -9.91 -11.28 7.72
CA MET A 291 -9.82 -12.75 7.74
C MET A 291 -8.46 -13.18 7.17
N ASP A 292 -8.07 -14.43 7.45
CA ASP A 292 -6.85 -15.06 6.93
C ASP A 292 -6.87 -15.20 5.40
N GLU A 293 -5.70 -15.09 4.76
CA GLU A 293 -5.55 -15.18 3.30
C GLU A 293 -6.00 -16.51 2.69
N ALA A 294 -6.04 -17.59 3.48
CA ALA A 294 -6.53 -18.91 3.06
C ALA A 294 -7.98 -19.18 3.47
N ASP A 295 -8.58 -18.37 4.36
CA ASP A 295 -9.95 -18.55 4.87
C ASP A 295 -11.01 -17.93 3.95
N TRP A 296 -11.13 -18.44 2.73
CA TRP A 296 -12.08 -17.95 1.72
C TRP A 296 -13.54 -18.06 2.17
N GLU A 297 -13.89 -19.07 2.98
CA GLU A 297 -15.22 -19.22 3.55
C GLU A 297 -15.51 -18.13 4.59
N GLY A 298 -14.54 -17.84 5.46
CA GLY A 298 -14.61 -16.73 6.40
C GLY A 298 -14.73 -15.38 5.68
N TRP A 299 -13.97 -15.14 4.62
CA TRP A 299 -14.10 -13.95 3.79
C TRP A 299 -15.49 -13.81 3.16
N LYS A 300 -16.08 -14.92 2.72
CA LYS A 300 -17.47 -14.90 2.21
C LYS A 300 -18.47 -14.49 3.29
N ILE A 301 -18.36 -15.07 4.49
CA ILE A 301 -19.21 -14.72 5.62
C ILE A 301 -19.06 -13.24 5.99
N LEU A 302 -17.82 -12.74 6.06
CA LEU A 302 -17.50 -11.34 6.33
C LEU A 302 -18.14 -10.42 5.28
N THR A 303 -18.01 -10.78 4.00
CA THR A 303 -18.55 -9.96 2.90
C THR A 303 -20.07 -9.93 2.92
N ASP A 304 -20.73 -11.06 3.15
CA ASP A 304 -22.20 -11.10 3.26
C ASP A 304 -22.70 -10.28 4.46
N ARG A 305 -21.92 -10.21 5.54
CA ARG A 305 -22.30 -9.49 6.78
C ARG A 305 -22.07 -7.99 6.72
N LEU A 306 -20.95 -7.56 6.11
CA LEU A 306 -20.48 -6.18 6.20
C LEU A 306 -20.24 -5.48 4.85
N GLY A 307 -20.23 -6.21 3.73
CA GLY A 307 -19.86 -5.66 2.43
C GLY A 307 -20.73 -4.50 1.93
N ASP A 308 -22.00 -4.43 2.35
CA ASP A 308 -22.90 -3.31 2.04
C ASP A 308 -22.67 -2.09 2.94
N LYS A 309 -22.00 -2.25 4.09
CA LYS A 309 -21.79 -1.20 5.09
C LYS A 309 -20.41 -0.55 4.97
N VAL A 310 -19.37 -1.37 4.79
CA VAL A 310 -17.96 -0.94 4.80
C VAL A 310 -17.20 -1.50 3.60
N GLN A 311 -16.09 -0.85 3.29
CA GLN A 311 -15.10 -1.36 2.36
C GLN A 311 -14.35 -2.53 3.01
N LEU A 312 -14.27 -3.67 2.32
CA LEU A 312 -13.52 -4.84 2.72
C LEU A 312 -12.36 -5.03 1.73
N VAL A 313 -11.15 -4.76 2.19
CA VAL A 313 -9.94 -4.72 1.36
C VAL A 313 -9.19 -6.03 1.50
N GLY A 314 -8.94 -6.72 0.40
CA GLY A 314 -8.00 -7.85 0.36
C GLY A 314 -6.60 -7.37 0.01
N ASP A 315 -5.65 -7.53 0.94
CA ASP A 315 -4.20 -7.38 0.72
C ASP A 315 -3.57 -8.75 0.49
N ASP A 316 -3.33 -9.52 1.53
CA ASP A 316 -2.75 -10.87 1.44
C ASP A 316 -3.69 -11.83 0.70
N LEU A 317 -5.01 -11.59 0.76
CA LEU A 317 -6.01 -12.36 0.00
C LEU A 317 -5.77 -12.29 -1.52
N PHE A 318 -5.36 -11.14 -2.05
CA PHE A 318 -5.26 -10.89 -3.50
C PHE A 318 -3.85 -10.66 -4.01
N VAL A 319 -2.93 -10.22 -3.16
CA VAL A 319 -1.52 -9.93 -3.48
C VAL A 319 -1.29 -9.20 -4.81
N THR A 320 -2.19 -8.24 -5.14
CA THR A 320 -2.18 -7.49 -6.42
C THR A 320 -2.25 -8.41 -7.66
N ASN A 321 -2.74 -9.63 -7.53
CA ASN A 321 -2.73 -10.67 -8.57
C ASN A 321 -4.13 -10.89 -9.14
N VAL A 322 -4.25 -10.81 -10.48
CA VAL A 322 -5.53 -10.96 -11.21
C VAL A 322 -6.18 -12.33 -11.03
N ASP A 323 -5.40 -13.40 -10.85
CA ASP A 323 -5.94 -14.75 -10.66
C ASP A 323 -6.65 -14.88 -9.29
N PHE A 324 -6.02 -14.35 -8.23
CA PHE A 324 -6.63 -14.31 -6.89
C PHE A 324 -7.81 -13.34 -6.83
N LEU A 325 -7.69 -12.16 -7.46
CA LEU A 325 -8.79 -11.21 -7.55
C LEU A 325 -10.00 -11.81 -8.28
N LYS A 326 -9.76 -12.49 -9.41
CA LYS A 326 -10.82 -13.20 -10.15
C LYS A 326 -11.52 -14.22 -9.27
N LYS A 327 -10.77 -15.05 -8.53
CA LYS A 327 -11.33 -16.01 -7.57
C LYS A 327 -12.22 -15.30 -6.53
N GLY A 328 -11.76 -14.20 -5.95
CA GLY A 328 -12.53 -13.43 -4.99
C GLY A 328 -13.84 -12.87 -5.57
N ILE A 329 -13.79 -12.34 -6.78
CA ILE A 329 -14.96 -11.84 -7.52
C ILE A 329 -15.96 -12.98 -7.75
N GLU A 330 -15.50 -14.13 -8.23
CA GLU A 330 -16.36 -15.30 -8.50
C GLU A 330 -17.00 -15.87 -7.23
N MET A 331 -16.30 -15.81 -6.09
CA MET A 331 -16.80 -16.26 -4.78
C MET A 331 -17.62 -15.18 -4.06
N GLY A 332 -17.58 -13.92 -4.49
CA GLY A 332 -18.18 -12.78 -3.80
C GLY A 332 -17.50 -12.47 -2.47
N CYS A 333 -16.18 -12.51 -2.44
CA CYS A 333 -15.32 -12.21 -1.29
C CYS A 333 -14.70 -10.82 -1.42
N ALA A 334 -14.72 -10.00 -0.37
CA ALA A 334 -14.27 -8.61 -0.35
C ALA A 334 -15.06 -7.69 -1.32
N ASN A 335 -14.69 -6.41 -1.39
CA ASN A 335 -15.23 -5.43 -2.34
C ASN A 335 -14.19 -4.37 -2.72
N SER A 336 -12.94 -4.59 -2.32
CA SER A 336 -11.78 -3.73 -2.62
C SER A 336 -10.51 -4.55 -2.64
N ILE A 337 -9.52 -4.09 -3.39
CA ILE A 337 -8.17 -4.68 -3.43
C ILE A 337 -7.13 -3.67 -2.97
N LEU A 338 -6.15 -4.10 -2.17
CA LEU A 338 -4.94 -3.34 -1.93
C LEU A 338 -3.95 -3.55 -3.09
N ILE A 339 -3.34 -2.48 -3.55
CA ILE A 339 -2.41 -2.50 -4.68
C ILE A 339 -1.00 -2.17 -4.20
N LYS A 340 -0.15 -3.16 -4.18
CA LYS A 340 1.27 -3.06 -3.86
C LYS A 340 2.09 -3.46 -5.08
N VAL A 341 2.70 -2.51 -5.73
CA VAL A 341 3.39 -2.72 -7.03
C VAL A 341 4.45 -3.82 -7.00
N ASN A 342 5.11 -4.01 -5.86
CA ASN A 342 6.14 -5.04 -5.72
C ASN A 342 5.60 -6.46 -5.40
N GLN A 343 4.32 -6.60 -5.03
CA GLN A 343 3.69 -7.92 -4.86
C GLN A 343 3.51 -8.66 -6.19
N ILE A 344 3.49 -7.92 -7.30
CA ILE A 344 3.28 -8.48 -8.63
C ILE A 344 4.49 -8.27 -9.57
N GLY A 345 5.16 -7.12 -9.54
CA GLY A 345 6.49 -6.92 -10.12
C GLY A 345 6.56 -6.20 -11.46
N THR A 346 5.45 -5.80 -12.09
CA THR A 346 5.43 -4.93 -13.27
C THR A 346 4.31 -3.89 -13.19
N LEU A 347 4.46 -2.78 -13.91
CA LEU A 347 3.43 -1.74 -14.03
C LEU A 347 2.19 -2.29 -14.75
N THR A 348 2.38 -3.04 -15.83
CA THR A 348 1.27 -3.60 -16.62
C THR A 348 0.41 -4.52 -15.77
N GLU A 349 0.99 -5.50 -15.06
CA GLU A 349 0.22 -6.39 -14.17
C GLU A 349 -0.49 -5.61 -13.05
N THR A 350 0.15 -4.57 -12.52
CA THR A 350 -0.45 -3.67 -11.51
C THR A 350 -1.70 -2.98 -12.06
N LEU A 351 -1.61 -2.42 -13.27
CA LEU A 351 -2.74 -1.75 -13.93
C LEU A 351 -3.86 -2.72 -14.28
N ASP A 352 -3.52 -3.93 -14.73
CA ASP A 352 -4.50 -4.99 -15.01
C ASP A 352 -5.31 -5.38 -13.77
N ALA A 353 -4.67 -5.49 -12.61
CA ALA A 353 -5.35 -5.77 -11.35
C ALA A 353 -6.32 -4.64 -10.95
N ILE A 354 -5.89 -3.38 -11.08
CA ILE A 354 -6.74 -2.21 -10.80
C ILE A 354 -7.93 -2.17 -11.77
N GLU A 355 -7.69 -2.36 -13.07
CA GLU A 355 -8.73 -2.35 -14.09
C GLU A 355 -9.75 -3.47 -13.86
N MET A 356 -9.28 -4.68 -13.57
CA MET A 356 -10.16 -5.82 -13.26
C MET A 356 -11.05 -5.50 -12.05
N ALA A 357 -10.48 -4.95 -10.96
CA ALA A 357 -11.23 -4.55 -9.78
C ALA A 357 -12.35 -3.56 -10.14
N HIS A 358 -11.99 -2.47 -10.81
CA HIS A 358 -12.95 -1.41 -11.17
C HIS A 358 -14.07 -1.91 -12.10
N ARG A 359 -13.75 -2.75 -13.08
CA ARG A 359 -14.74 -3.33 -14.01
C ARG A 359 -15.75 -4.24 -13.30
N HIS A 360 -15.40 -4.81 -12.16
CA HIS A 360 -16.28 -5.67 -11.37
C HIS A 360 -16.89 -4.98 -10.15
N GLY A 361 -16.80 -3.65 -10.08
CA GLY A 361 -17.41 -2.85 -9.01
C GLY A 361 -16.62 -2.86 -7.69
N TYR A 362 -15.41 -3.41 -7.67
CA TYR A 362 -14.48 -3.30 -6.55
C TYR A 362 -13.80 -1.94 -6.59
N THR A 363 -13.46 -1.42 -5.43
CA THR A 363 -12.54 -0.29 -5.31
C THR A 363 -11.09 -0.79 -5.25
N SER A 364 -10.14 0.12 -5.39
CA SER A 364 -8.72 -0.16 -5.17
C SER A 364 -8.10 0.87 -4.23
N VAL A 365 -7.13 0.44 -3.44
CA VAL A 365 -6.33 1.30 -2.56
C VAL A 365 -4.87 1.14 -2.96
N THR A 366 -4.26 2.19 -3.51
CA THR A 366 -2.83 2.17 -3.84
C THR A 366 -2.02 2.28 -2.55
N SER A 367 -1.08 1.36 -2.35
CA SER A 367 -0.40 1.20 -1.06
C SER A 367 1.12 1.25 -1.16
N HIS A 368 1.74 1.77 -0.10
CA HIS A 368 3.16 1.64 0.19
C HIS A 368 3.52 0.24 0.72
N ARG A 369 4.78 0.09 1.11
CA ARG A 369 5.25 -1.04 1.94
C ARG A 369 5.91 -0.49 3.21
N SER A 370 6.20 -1.38 4.18
CA SER A 370 6.89 -0.99 5.43
C SER A 370 8.29 -0.46 5.17
N GLY A 371 9.04 -1.03 4.24
CA GLY A 371 10.31 -0.48 3.73
C GLY A 371 10.08 0.37 2.50
N GLU A 372 10.29 1.67 2.61
CA GLU A 372 10.10 2.67 1.56
C GLU A 372 11.36 3.47 1.30
N THR A 373 11.31 4.26 0.23
CA THR A 373 12.35 5.23 -0.15
C THR A 373 11.68 6.59 -0.41
N GLU A 374 12.42 7.56 -0.94
CA GLU A 374 11.88 8.84 -1.41
C GLU A 374 11.07 8.70 -2.72
N ASP A 375 11.05 7.53 -3.34
CA ASP A 375 10.26 7.29 -4.55
C ASP A 375 8.78 7.53 -4.29
N SER A 376 8.15 8.33 -5.15
CA SER A 376 6.75 8.75 -5.00
C SER A 376 5.82 8.16 -6.06
N THR A 377 6.28 7.17 -6.83
CA THR A 377 5.54 6.61 -7.97
C THR A 377 4.12 6.18 -7.64
N ILE A 378 3.89 5.62 -6.45
CA ILE A 378 2.54 5.19 -6.04
C ILE A 378 1.55 6.34 -5.92
N ALA A 379 2.00 7.56 -5.65
CA ALA A 379 1.15 8.75 -5.67
C ALA A 379 0.66 9.04 -7.11
N ASP A 380 1.56 8.96 -8.09
CA ASP A 380 1.22 9.11 -9.51
C ASP A 380 0.29 8.00 -9.99
N ILE A 381 0.52 6.74 -9.59
CA ILE A 381 -0.36 5.60 -9.93
C ILE A 381 -1.78 5.81 -9.36
N ALA A 382 -1.90 6.25 -8.11
CA ALA A 382 -3.20 6.49 -7.49
C ALA A 382 -4.03 7.53 -8.26
N VAL A 383 -3.40 8.60 -8.73
CA VAL A 383 -4.07 9.63 -9.56
C VAL A 383 -4.29 9.12 -10.98
N ALA A 384 -3.31 8.44 -11.59
CA ALA A 384 -3.41 7.89 -12.94
C ALA A 384 -4.62 6.98 -13.12
N THR A 385 -4.93 6.18 -12.12
CA THR A 385 -6.03 5.20 -12.14
C THR A 385 -7.35 5.74 -11.58
N ASN A 386 -7.36 7.00 -11.11
CA ASN A 386 -8.51 7.58 -10.40
C ASN A 386 -9.01 6.67 -9.25
N SER A 387 -8.10 5.96 -8.56
CA SER A 387 -8.46 5.00 -7.51
C SER A 387 -9.18 5.64 -6.32
N GLY A 388 -8.97 6.95 -6.12
CA GLY A 388 -9.63 7.74 -5.09
C GLY A 388 -9.17 7.45 -3.66
N GLN A 389 -8.19 6.55 -3.46
CA GLN A 389 -7.67 6.14 -2.17
C GLN A 389 -6.18 5.83 -2.23
N ILE A 390 -5.45 6.16 -1.15
CA ILE A 390 -4.04 5.80 -0.98
C ILE A 390 -3.74 5.45 0.48
N LYS A 391 -3.02 4.36 0.71
CA LYS A 391 -2.49 3.94 2.01
C LYS A 391 -0.99 4.11 1.97
N THR A 392 -0.44 5.15 2.60
CA THR A 392 1.00 5.46 2.51
C THR A 392 1.60 5.96 3.82
N GLY A 393 1.13 5.39 4.93
CA GLY A 393 1.64 5.65 6.27
C GLY A 393 1.09 6.93 6.90
N SER A 394 1.78 7.41 7.92
CA SER A 394 1.36 8.54 8.74
C SER A 394 1.87 9.88 8.23
N ALA A 395 1.54 10.97 8.96
CA ALA A 395 2.04 12.32 8.71
C ALA A 395 3.45 12.54 9.28
N SER A 396 4.31 11.55 9.22
CA SER A 396 5.71 11.62 9.67
C SER A 396 6.59 10.67 8.86
N ARG A 397 7.92 10.85 8.93
CA ARG A 397 8.97 10.19 8.14
C ARG A 397 8.95 10.63 6.66
N SER A 398 10.12 11.02 6.16
CA SER A 398 10.27 11.62 4.82
C SER A 398 9.90 10.66 3.68
N ASP A 399 10.10 9.36 3.89
CA ASP A 399 9.70 8.30 2.95
C ASP A 399 8.17 8.24 2.74
N ARG A 400 7.36 8.57 3.76
CA ARG A 400 5.90 8.70 3.66
C ARG A 400 5.51 10.06 3.10
N MET A 401 6.11 11.12 3.64
CA MET A 401 5.83 12.50 3.19
C MET A 401 6.19 12.74 1.73
N ALA A 402 7.13 11.99 1.15
CA ALA A 402 7.46 12.07 -0.27
C ALA A 402 6.21 11.85 -1.16
N LYS A 403 5.37 10.86 -0.82
CA LYS A 403 4.12 10.54 -1.54
C LYS A 403 3.07 11.61 -1.34
N TYR A 404 2.86 12.06 -0.10
CA TYR A 404 1.91 13.14 0.21
C TYR A 404 2.31 14.46 -0.47
N ASN A 405 3.59 14.83 -0.44
CA ASN A 405 4.09 16.01 -1.10
C ASN A 405 3.95 15.93 -2.63
N GLN A 406 4.09 14.74 -3.21
CA GLN A 406 3.82 14.53 -4.64
C GLN A 406 2.34 14.76 -4.96
N LEU A 407 1.42 14.28 -4.15
CA LEU A 407 -0.02 14.53 -4.33
C LEU A 407 -0.37 16.02 -4.21
N LEU A 408 0.27 16.78 -3.33
CA LEU A 408 0.12 18.25 -3.28
C LEU A 408 0.56 18.93 -4.58
N ARG A 409 1.69 18.49 -5.17
CA ARG A 409 2.15 19.00 -6.48
C ARG A 409 1.19 18.65 -7.61
N ILE A 410 0.63 17.43 -7.58
CA ILE A 410 -0.37 17.00 -8.58
C ILE A 410 -1.66 17.81 -8.42
N GLU A 411 -2.12 18.07 -7.18
CA GLU A 411 -3.29 18.92 -6.92
C GLU A 411 -3.08 20.34 -7.48
N GLU A 412 -1.90 20.94 -7.25
CA GLU A 412 -1.54 22.24 -7.82
C GLU A 412 -1.56 22.23 -9.37
N GLN A 413 -1.01 21.20 -10.00
CA GLN A 413 -1.01 21.04 -11.47
C GLN A 413 -2.42 20.89 -12.06
N LEU A 414 -3.33 20.25 -11.34
CA LEU A 414 -4.71 20.05 -11.75
C LEU A 414 -5.56 21.31 -11.53
N GLY A 415 -5.25 22.09 -10.50
CA GLY A 415 -6.02 23.29 -10.13
C GLY A 415 -7.49 22.97 -9.92
N ASP A 416 -8.38 23.81 -10.47
CA ASP A 416 -9.85 23.68 -10.31
C ASP A 416 -10.43 22.37 -10.91
N ARG A 417 -9.65 21.60 -11.64
CA ARG A 417 -10.07 20.31 -12.15
C ARG A 417 -9.85 19.16 -11.17
N ALA A 418 -9.11 19.38 -10.11
CA ALA A 418 -8.86 18.39 -9.08
C ALA A 418 -10.17 17.97 -8.42
N VAL A 419 -10.39 16.65 -8.31
CA VAL A 419 -11.51 16.05 -7.59
C VAL A 419 -10.94 15.29 -6.41
N TYR A 420 -11.42 15.55 -5.20
CA TYR A 420 -10.95 14.86 -4.03
C TYR A 420 -11.84 13.64 -3.71
N GLY A 421 -11.20 12.50 -3.62
CA GLY A 421 -11.82 11.25 -3.21
C GLY A 421 -12.75 10.63 -4.24
N TYR A 422 -13.05 9.36 -4.02
CA TYR A 422 -14.01 8.62 -4.83
C TYR A 422 -15.43 8.98 -4.40
N LYS A 423 -16.09 9.85 -5.15
CA LYS A 423 -17.54 10.05 -4.97
C LYS A 423 -18.24 8.81 -5.52
N ARG A 424 -18.65 7.88 -4.66
CA ARG A 424 -19.62 6.86 -5.05
C ARG A 424 -20.81 7.60 -5.69
N VAL A 425 -21.03 7.36 -6.98
CA VAL A 425 -22.29 7.75 -7.61
C VAL A 425 -23.35 6.92 -6.89
N LYS A 426 -24.16 7.58 -6.06
CA LYS A 426 -25.29 6.96 -5.38
C LYS A 426 -26.38 6.61 -6.39
#